data_b9c86edc65d6561f2a2704ac03c3864d
#
_entry.id   b9c86edc65d6561f2a2704ac03c3864d
#
_cell.length_a   1.000
_cell.length_b   1.000
_cell.length_c   1.000
_cell.angle_alpha   90.00
_cell.angle_beta   90.00
_cell.angle_gamma   90.00
#
_symmetry.space_group_name_H-M   'P 1'
#
loop_
_entity.id
_entity.type
_entity.pdbx_description
1 polymer ?
#
loop_
_entity_poly.entity_id
_entity_poly.type
_entity_poly.pdbx_seq_one_letter_code
_entity_poly.pdbx_strand_id
1 'polypeptide(L)'
;MKMIIAYVRPEALWDVKRKLLEVGAPGVSVDNFMGIGKPMAHFKEMMEKYGALPKFFPRTRVEVVCEDDQVDRIIEAIVSVCRTGNPGDGKIFVLPVENSIRVRTGEKG
;
A
#
# COMPACT_ATOMS: atom_id res chain seq x y z
N MET A 1 -4.36 -5.47 16.75
CA MET A 1 -4.62 -4.39 15.78
C MET A 1 -3.40 -4.17 14.91
N LYS A 2 -3.61 -4.08 13.61
CA LYS A 2 -2.55 -3.91 12.64
C LYS A 2 -2.86 -2.79 11.67
N MET A 3 -1.82 -2.18 11.11
CA MET A 3 -1.94 -1.26 9.98
C MET A 3 -1.40 -1.96 8.74
N ILE A 4 -2.21 -2.00 7.71
CA ILE A 4 -1.81 -2.49 6.39
C ILE A 4 -1.54 -1.27 5.52
N ILE A 5 -0.34 -1.19 4.96
CA ILE A 5 0.04 -0.16 4.00
C ILE A 5 0.30 -0.85 2.67
N ALA A 6 -0.43 -0.46 1.64
CA ALA A 6 -0.24 -1.00 0.30
C ALA A 6 0.18 0.12 -0.65
N TYR A 7 1.29 -0.08 -1.35
CA TYR A 7 1.72 0.78 -2.44
C TYR A 7 1.28 0.13 -3.73
N VAL A 8 0.37 0.78 -4.44
CA VAL A 8 -0.25 0.22 -5.64
C VAL A 8 -0.16 1.22 -6.80
N ARG A 9 -0.42 0.74 -8.02
CA ARG A 9 -0.56 1.64 -9.16
C ARG A 9 -1.78 2.53 -8.99
N PRO A 10 -1.72 3.81 -9.38
CA PRO A 10 -2.87 4.70 -9.25
C PRO A 10 -4.14 4.17 -9.93
N GLU A 11 -3.99 3.53 -11.08
CA GLU A 11 -5.12 2.96 -11.83
C GLU A 11 -5.81 1.80 -11.14
N ALA A 12 -5.16 1.17 -10.15
CA ALA A 12 -5.74 0.06 -9.40
C ALA A 12 -6.65 0.53 -8.24
N LEU A 13 -6.64 1.82 -7.91
CA LEU A 13 -7.32 2.33 -6.72
C LEU A 13 -8.80 2.01 -6.68
N TRP A 14 -9.50 2.16 -7.79
CA TRP A 14 -10.94 1.88 -7.84
C TRP A 14 -11.26 0.43 -7.48
N ASP A 15 -10.52 -0.51 -8.05
CA ASP A 15 -10.72 -1.94 -7.78
C ASP A 15 -10.32 -2.29 -6.34
N VAL A 16 -9.25 -1.71 -5.83
CA VAL A 16 -8.84 -1.88 -4.43
C VAL A 16 -9.94 -1.40 -3.48
N LYS A 17 -10.45 -0.19 -3.71
CA LYS A 17 -11.55 0.38 -2.92
C LYS A 17 -12.76 -0.54 -2.91
N ARG A 18 -13.17 -1.00 -4.07
CA ARG A 18 -14.33 -1.89 -4.20
C ARG A 18 -14.12 -3.19 -3.41
N LYS A 19 -12.96 -3.82 -3.57
CA LYS A 19 -12.64 -5.06 -2.86
C LYS A 19 -12.57 -4.88 -1.35
N LEU A 20 -12.00 -3.79 -0.88
CA LEU A 20 -11.92 -3.49 0.55
C LEU A 20 -13.32 -3.32 1.15
N LEU A 21 -14.22 -2.67 0.45
CA LEU A 21 -15.61 -2.54 0.87
C LEU A 21 -16.30 -3.91 0.92
N GLU A 22 -16.08 -4.75 -0.08
CA GLU A 22 -16.66 -6.11 -0.13
C GLU A 22 -16.23 -6.98 1.04
N VAL A 23 -14.99 -6.87 1.49
CA VAL A 23 -14.48 -7.68 2.61
C VAL A 23 -14.69 -7.02 3.97
N GLY A 24 -15.34 -5.88 4.01
CA GLY A 24 -15.68 -5.21 5.26
C GLY A 24 -14.52 -4.53 5.96
N ALA A 25 -13.59 -3.96 5.21
CA ALA A 25 -12.49 -3.20 5.80
C ALA A 25 -13.05 -2.03 6.64
N PRO A 26 -12.51 -1.80 7.85
CA PRO A 26 -13.09 -0.80 8.78
C PRO A 26 -12.99 0.65 8.31
N GLY A 27 -11.93 0.97 7.58
CA GLY A 27 -11.71 2.31 7.05
C GLY A 27 -10.52 2.29 6.11
N VAL A 28 -10.48 3.25 5.21
CA VAL A 28 -9.43 3.33 4.19
C VAL A 28 -8.97 4.76 4.07
N SER A 29 -7.67 4.98 4.18
CA SER A 29 -7.05 6.28 3.89
C SER A 29 -6.17 6.14 2.66
N VAL A 30 -6.15 7.17 1.83
CA VAL A 30 -5.45 7.13 0.55
C VAL A 30 -4.69 8.42 0.33
N ASP A 31 -3.46 8.32 -0.13
CA ASP A 31 -2.75 9.45 -0.71
C ASP A 31 -1.90 9.01 -1.90
N ASN A 32 -1.49 9.99 -2.68
CA ASN A 32 -0.64 9.77 -3.84
C ASN A 32 0.77 10.28 -3.54
N PHE A 33 1.76 9.57 -4.04
CA PHE A 33 3.16 9.93 -3.87
C PHE A 33 3.98 9.51 -5.09
N MET A 34 5.23 9.94 -5.11
CA MET A 34 6.17 9.57 -6.15
C MET A 34 7.21 8.62 -5.55
N GLY A 35 7.44 7.48 -6.21
CA GLY A 35 8.35 6.48 -5.70
C GLY A 35 9.20 5.82 -6.77
N ILE A 36 10.30 5.23 -6.33
CA ILE A 36 11.15 4.37 -7.13
C ILE A 36 11.08 2.98 -6.52
N GLY A 37 10.50 2.02 -7.24
CA GLY A 37 10.27 0.67 -6.72
C GLY A 37 11.45 -0.27 -6.84
N LYS A 38 12.49 0.09 -7.58
CA LYS A 38 13.68 -0.74 -7.73
C LYS A 38 14.69 -0.45 -6.62
N PRO A 39 15.44 -1.46 -6.17
CA PRO A 39 16.50 -1.23 -5.19
C PRO A 39 17.49 -0.18 -5.66
N MET A 40 17.92 0.67 -4.75
CA MET A 40 18.93 1.70 -5.01
C MET A 40 20.25 1.12 -5.50
N ALA A 41 20.52 -0.15 -5.24
CA ALA A 41 21.70 -0.86 -5.74
C ALA A 41 21.82 -0.83 -7.27
N HIS A 42 20.70 -0.70 -7.98
CA HIS A 42 20.71 -0.60 -9.44
C HIS A 42 21.02 0.79 -9.98
N PHE A 43 21.06 1.82 -9.14
CA PHE A 43 21.39 3.19 -9.54
C PHE A 43 22.73 3.26 -10.26
N LYS A 44 23.74 2.64 -9.68
CA LYS A 44 25.10 2.68 -10.21
C LYS A 44 25.16 2.09 -11.61
N GLU A 45 24.52 0.94 -11.79
CA GLU A 45 24.44 0.28 -13.10
C GLU A 45 23.69 1.13 -14.11
N MET A 46 22.58 1.73 -13.73
CA MET A 46 21.80 2.57 -14.62
C MET A 46 22.54 3.84 -15.03
N MET A 47 23.27 4.46 -14.09
CA MET A 47 24.10 5.60 -14.39
C MET A 47 25.24 5.24 -15.36
N GLU A 48 25.88 4.11 -15.13
CA GLU A 48 26.99 3.65 -15.99
C GLU A 48 26.50 3.24 -17.38
N LYS A 49 25.34 2.58 -17.45
CA LYS A 49 24.82 2.01 -18.69
C LYS A 49 24.04 3.02 -19.54
N TYR A 50 23.25 3.88 -18.92
CA TYR A 50 22.34 4.79 -19.63
C TYR A 50 22.63 6.28 -19.37
N GLY A 51 23.54 6.60 -18.46
CA GLY A 51 23.86 7.97 -18.13
C GLY A 51 22.73 8.75 -17.49
N ALA A 52 21.73 8.08 -16.93
CA ALA A 52 20.56 8.71 -16.34
C ALA A 52 20.12 8.00 -15.07
N LEU A 53 19.60 8.78 -14.10
CA LEU A 53 18.99 8.25 -12.89
C LEU A 53 17.59 7.70 -13.20
N PRO A 54 17.12 6.68 -12.46
CA PRO A 54 15.74 6.22 -12.56
C PRO A 54 14.76 7.34 -12.26
N LYS A 55 13.65 7.35 -12.99
CA LYS A 55 12.58 8.32 -12.76
C LYS A 55 11.71 7.90 -11.59
N PHE A 56 11.17 8.86 -10.87
CA PHE A 56 10.07 8.62 -9.96
C PHE A 56 8.80 8.32 -10.73
N PHE A 57 8.01 7.39 -10.20
CA PHE A 57 6.71 7.04 -10.77
C PHE A 57 5.59 7.38 -9.78
N PRO A 58 4.42 7.78 -10.30
CA PRO A 58 3.25 7.98 -9.44
C PRO A 58 2.83 6.64 -8.79
N ARG A 59 2.53 6.70 -7.50
CA ARG A 59 2.03 5.57 -6.71
C ARG A 59 0.90 6.04 -5.83
N THR A 60 0.02 5.12 -5.49
CA THR A 60 -1.03 5.37 -4.51
C THR A 60 -0.75 4.56 -3.27
N ARG A 61 -0.79 5.22 -2.11
CA ARG A 61 -0.68 4.56 -0.82
C ARG A 61 -2.07 4.38 -0.23
N VAL A 62 -2.39 3.15 0.11
CA VAL A 62 -3.65 2.77 0.75
C VAL A 62 -3.32 2.29 2.16
N GLU A 63 -3.98 2.86 3.16
CA GLU A 63 -3.79 2.48 4.56
C GLU A 63 -5.09 1.98 5.15
N VAL A 64 -5.02 0.85 5.84
CA VAL A 64 -6.15 0.26 6.56
C VAL A 64 -5.68 -0.18 7.92
N VAL A 65 -6.33 0.31 8.97
CA VAL A 65 -6.14 -0.20 10.34
C VAL A 65 -7.26 -1.18 10.63
N CYS A 66 -6.91 -2.38 11.06
CA CYS A 66 -7.86 -3.47 11.24
C CYS A 66 -7.49 -4.36 12.42
N GLU A 67 -8.39 -5.25 12.80
CA GLU A 67 -8.10 -6.27 13.78
C GLU A 67 -7.22 -7.37 13.18
N ASP A 68 -6.53 -8.11 14.05
CA ASP A 68 -5.59 -9.14 13.62
C ASP A 68 -6.24 -10.20 12.75
N ASP A 69 -7.48 -10.56 13.03
CA ASP A 69 -8.21 -11.58 12.27
C ASP A 69 -8.70 -11.13 10.90
N GLN A 70 -8.59 -9.83 10.60
CA GLN A 70 -8.97 -9.27 9.30
C GLN A 70 -7.80 -9.13 8.32
N VAL A 71 -6.57 -9.26 8.81
CA VAL A 71 -5.36 -8.95 8.05
C VAL A 71 -5.27 -9.76 6.75
N ASP A 72 -5.38 -11.08 6.85
CA ASP A 72 -5.20 -11.95 5.68
C ASP A 72 -6.26 -11.69 4.62
N ARG A 73 -7.51 -11.48 5.04
CA ARG A 73 -8.61 -11.19 4.12
C ARG A 73 -8.41 -9.88 3.37
N ILE A 74 -7.92 -8.86 4.06
CA ILE A 74 -7.65 -7.56 3.46
C ILE A 74 -6.47 -7.65 2.48
N ILE A 75 -5.41 -8.34 2.86
CA ILE A 75 -4.26 -8.57 1.97
C ILE A 75 -4.69 -9.31 0.71
N GLU A 76 -5.45 -10.38 0.84
CA GLU A 76 -5.96 -11.14 -0.32
C GLU A 76 -6.81 -10.27 -1.24
N ALA A 77 -7.64 -9.41 -0.67
CA ALA A 77 -8.47 -8.48 -1.45
C ALA A 77 -7.61 -7.56 -2.31
N ILE A 78 -6.56 -6.96 -1.72
CA ILE A 78 -5.65 -6.07 -2.44
C ILE A 78 -4.89 -6.83 -3.51
N VAL A 79 -4.30 -7.96 -3.16
CA VAL A 79 -3.52 -8.79 -4.09
C VAL A 79 -4.37 -9.23 -5.28
N SER A 80 -5.62 -9.61 -5.05
CA SER A 80 -6.51 -10.12 -6.09
C SER A 80 -6.73 -9.15 -7.24
N VAL A 81 -6.69 -7.84 -6.98
CA VAL A 81 -6.93 -6.81 -8.00
C VAL A 81 -5.67 -6.09 -8.46
N CYS A 82 -4.57 -6.18 -7.70
CA CYS A 82 -3.33 -5.50 -8.04
C CYS A 82 -2.30 -6.39 -8.73
N ARG A 83 -2.40 -7.69 -8.55
CA ARG A 83 -1.41 -8.65 -9.05
C ARG A 83 -1.55 -8.87 -10.54
N THR A 84 -0.50 -8.53 -11.29
CA THR A 84 -0.38 -8.84 -12.72
C THR A 84 0.73 -9.85 -13.00
N GLY A 85 1.63 -10.05 -12.03
CA GLY A 85 2.85 -10.86 -12.21
C GLY A 85 4.00 -10.08 -12.80
N ASN A 86 3.81 -8.80 -13.08
CA ASN A 86 4.83 -7.92 -13.66
C ASN A 86 5.46 -7.01 -12.60
N PRO A 87 6.69 -6.55 -12.82
CA PRO A 87 7.28 -5.52 -11.95
C PRO A 87 6.38 -4.29 -11.86
N GLY A 88 6.29 -3.71 -10.67
CA GLY A 88 5.47 -2.54 -10.43
C GLY A 88 4.08 -2.82 -9.88
N ASP A 89 3.73 -4.09 -9.62
CA ASP A 89 2.44 -4.46 -9.01
C ASP A 89 2.24 -3.83 -7.63
N GLY A 90 3.33 -3.56 -6.93
CA GLY A 90 3.27 -2.92 -5.63
C GLY A 90 3.80 -3.78 -4.51
N LYS A 91 3.60 -3.29 -3.30
CA LYS A 91 4.08 -3.96 -2.09
C LYS A 91 3.15 -3.66 -0.93
N ILE A 92 3.01 -4.63 -0.04
CA ILE A 92 2.16 -4.50 1.15
C ILE A 92 3.04 -4.68 2.38
N PHE A 93 2.85 -3.79 3.35
CA PHE A 93 3.50 -3.85 4.65
C PHE A 93 2.44 -4.01 5.72
N VAL A 94 2.75 -4.79 6.75
CA VAL A 94 1.89 -4.96 7.91
C VAL A 94 2.67 -4.54 9.15
N LEU A 95 2.10 -3.60 9.91
CA LEU A 95 2.73 -3.05 11.09
C LEU A 95 1.83 -3.25 12.31
N PRO A 96 2.40 -3.48 13.49
CA PRO A 96 1.61 -3.48 14.72
C PRO A 96 1.14 -2.07 15.07
N VAL A 97 -0.08 -1.96 15.56
CA VAL A 97 -0.64 -0.71 16.09
C VAL A 97 -0.85 -0.92 17.59
N GLU A 98 -0.12 -0.16 18.39
CA GLU A 98 -0.20 -0.31 19.85
C GLU A 98 -1.48 0.28 20.43
N ASN A 99 -1.89 1.44 19.93
CA ASN A 99 -3.05 2.15 20.42
C ASN A 99 -3.77 2.88 19.31
N SER A 100 -5.07 3.03 19.49
CA SER A 100 -5.91 3.87 18.65
C SER A 100 -6.76 4.74 19.59
N ILE A 101 -6.74 6.05 19.39
CA ILE A 101 -7.43 7.00 20.24
C ILE A 101 -8.33 7.87 19.38
N ARG A 102 -9.60 7.92 19.74
CA ARG A 102 -10.59 8.72 19.03
C ARG A 102 -10.44 10.18 19.45
N VAL A 103 -10.12 11.04 18.49
CA VAL A 103 -9.85 12.46 18.78
C VAL A 103 -11.06 13.14 19.40
N ARG A 104 -12.26 12.84 18.89
CA ARG A 104 -13.51 13.47 19.35
C ARG A 104 -13.80 13.20 20.83
N THR A 105 -13.50 12.00 21.32
CA THR A 105 -13.88 11.58 22.68
C THR A 105 -12.70 11.34 23.60
N GLY A 106 -11.49 11.18 23.05
CA GLY A 106 -10.31 10.76 23.81
C GLY A 106 -10.34 9.29 24.22
N GLU A 107 -11.31 8.51 23.74
CA GLU A 107 -11.45 7.10 24.07
C GLU A 107 -10.54 6.23 23.21
N LYS A 108 -10.07 5.12 23.78
CA LYS A 108 -9.35 4.09 23.05
C LYS A 108 -10.31 3.26 22.19
N GLY A 109 -9.85 2.87 21.00
CA GLY A 109 -10.64 1.97 20.15
C GLY A 109 -11.01 2.49 18.76
#